data_927fedc43e245ab75a8c6b460f7d30d1
#
_entry.id   927fedc43e245ab75a8c6b460f7d30d1
#
_cell.length_a   1.000
_cell.length_b   1.000
_cell.length_c   1.000
_cell.angle_alpha   90.00
_cell.angle_beta   90.00
_cell.angle_gamma   90.00
#
_symmetry.space_group_name_H-M   'P 1'
#
loop_
_entity.id
_entity.type
_entity.pdbx_description
1 polymer ?
#
loop_
_entity_poly.entity_id
_entity_poly.type
_entity_poly.pdbx_seq_one_letter_code
_entity_poly.pdbx_strand_id
1 'polypeptide(L)'
;ATGYAHAQDRFFQMDLSRRLAAGELSELFGAVAVRQDTRTRRYAFRTVARRVIEAAPAGERAVIEAYARGVNAGLASLSARPWEYLLLRATPRAWAAEDSVLVVHSMWWQLQAGGITAEVERRRLERAAAAKSSPEDAQALIAFVYAGHSLGHA
;
A
#
# COMPACT_ATOMS: atom_id res chain seq x y z
N ALA A 1 -7.85 -5.97 -22.66
CA ALA A 1 -8.99 -5.05 -22.47
C ALA A 1 -8.94 -4.36 -21.11
N THR A 2 -8.98 -5.08 -19.97
CA THR A 2 -9.11 -4.49 -18.61
C THR A 2 -7.98 -3.52 -18.24
N GLY A 3 -6.72 -3.93 -18.42
CA GLY A 3 -5.58 -3.06 -18.13
C GLY A 3 -5.58 -1.77 -18.95
N TYR A 4 -6.00 -1.83 -20.21
CA TYR A 4 -6.15 -0.66 -21.07
C TYR A 4 -7.18 0.33 -20.51
N ALA A 5 -8.37 -0.16 -20.14
CA ALA A 5 -9.42 0.68 -19.58
C ALA A 5 -9.00 1.33 -18.25
N HIS A 6 -8.33 0.57 -17.37
CA HIS A 6 -7.83 1.11 -16.10
C HIS A 6 -6.79 2.22 -16.31
N ALA A 7 -5.92 2.09 -17.30
CA ALA A 7 -4.94 3.13 -17.59
C ALA A 7 -5.58 4.40 -18.14
N GLN A 8 -6.61 4.27 -18.98
CA GLN A 8 -7.39 5.41 -19.48
C GLN A 8 -8.11 6.17 -18.37
N ASP A 9 -8.65 5.44 -17.40
CA ASP A 9 -9.52 5.97 -16.37
C ASP A 9 -8.72 6.51 -15.15
N ARG A 10 -7.70 5.77 -14.68
CA ARG A 10 -7.10 6.02 -13.37
C ARG A 10 -5.61 5.71 -13.24
N PHE A 11 -4.82 5.90 -14.29
CA PHE A 11 -3.39 5.54 -14.25
C PHE A 11 -2.63 6.22 -13.11
N PHE A 12 -2.90 7.50 -12.81
CA PHE A 12 -2.20 8.21 -11.73
C PHE A 12 -2.45 7.57 -10.37
N GLN A 13 -3.68 7.18 -10.06
CA GLN A 13 -4.02 6.51 -8.80
C GLN A 13 -3.36 5.12 -8.70
N MET A 14 -3.28 4.41 -9.83
CA MET A 14 -2.56 3.13 -9.90
C MET A 14 -1.06 3.34 -9.62
N ASP A 15 -0.44 4.35 -10.24
CA ASP A 15 0.97 4.71 -10.05
C ASP A 15 1.27 5.13 -8.60
N LEU A 16 0.37 5.89 -7.97
CA LEU A 16 0.49 6.22 -6.55
C LEU A 16 0.46 4.97 -5.67
N SER A 17 -0.45 4.04 -5.93
CA SER A 17 -0.60 2.82 -5.13
C SER A 17 0.65 1.93 -5.19
N ARG A 18 1.21 1.69 -6.40
CA ARG A 18 2.45 0.92 -6.52
C ARG A 18 3.65 1.62 -5.89
N ARG A 19 3.75 2.97 -6.02
CA ARG A 19 4.84 3.76 -5.41
C ARG A 19 4.73 3.79 -3.89
N LEU A 20 3.52 3.89 -3.35
CA LEU A 20 3.28 3.81 -1.91
C LEU A 20 3.81 2.49 -1.36
N ALA A 21 3.44 1.36 -1.98
CA ALA A 21 3.89 0.04 -1.57
C ALA A 21 5.41 -0.16 -1.75
N ALA A 22 5.98 0.39 -2.81
CA ALA A 22 7.42 0.26 -3.10
C ALA A 22 8.31 1.22 -2.28
N GLY A 23 7.72 2.27 -1.66
CA GLY A 23 8.48 3.35 -1.04
C GLY A 23 9.18 4.23 -2.08
N GLU A 24 8.44 4.65 -3.11
CA GLU A 24 8.93 5.39 -4.27
C GLU A 24 8.13 6.70 -4.50
N LEU A 25 7.37 7.16 -3.51
CA LEU A 25 6.59 8.40 -3.61
C LEU A 25 7.47 9.64 -3.78
N SER A 26 8.68 9.63 -3.23
CA SER A 26 9.62 10.75 -3.34
C SER A 26 10.08 11.04 -4.77
N GLU A 27 9.94 10.09 -5.69
CA GLU A 27 10.16 10.33 -7.13
C GLU A 27 9.15 11.31 -7.73
N LEU A 28 7.95 11.41 -7.15
CA LEU A 28 6.90 12.36 -7.56
C LEU A 28 6.84 13.60 -6.67
N PHE A 29 7.00 13.42 -5.36
CA PHE A 29 6.75 14.48 -4.38
C PHE A 29 8.02 15.03 -3.72
N GLY A 30 9.20 14.52 -4.08
CA GLY A 30 10.46 14.99 -3.54
C GLY A 30 10.63 14.74 -2.05
N ALA A 31 11.31 15.63 -1.36
CA ALA A 31 11.76 15.47 0.01
C ALA A 31 10.62 15.20 1.02
N VAL A 32 9.43 15.72 0.78
CA VAL A 32 8.28 15.56 1.69
C VAL A 32 7.86 14.09 1.85
N ALA A 33 8.07 13.25 0.83
CA ALA A 33 7.72 11.83 0.85
C ALA A 33 8.85 10.90 1.33
N VAL A 34 10.08 11.38 1.48
CA VAL A 34 11.25 10.55 1.85
C VAL A 34 11.04 9.80 3.16
N ARG A 35 10.45 10.44 4.17
CA ARG A 35 10.16 9.79 5.46
C ARG A 35 9.20 8.61 5.31
N GLN A 36 8.18 8.76 4.48
CA GLN A 36 7.22 7.69 4.19
C GLN A 36 7.91 6.56 3.41
N ASP A 37 8.66 6.90 2.37
CA ASP A 37 9.38 5.91 1.56
C ASP A 37 10.38 5.10 2.40
N THR A 38 11.14 5.75 3.28
CA THR A 38 12.09 5.09 4.19
C THR A 38 11.39 4.06 5.09
N ARG A 39 10.18 4.37 5.58
CA ARG A 39 9.39 3.42 6.38
C ARG A 39 8.93 2.23 5.55
N THR A 40 8.38 2.51 4.36
CA THR A 40 7.80 1.47 3.50
C THR A 40 8.86 0.53 2.94
N ARG A 41 10.03 1.04 2.57
CA ARG A 41 11.15 0.24 2.04
C ARG A 41 11.63 -0.87 2.97
N ARG A 42 11.42 -0.73 4.28
CA ARG A 42 11.74 -1.79 5.27
C ARG A 42 10.98 -3.10 5.03
N TYR A 43 9.80 -3.03 4.38
CA TYR A 43 8.99 -4.21 4.04
C TYR A 43 9.46 -4.91 2.77
N ALA A 44 10.32 -4.26 1.97
CA ALA A 44 10.86 -4.80 0.72
C ALA A 44 9.80 -5.33 -0.26
N PHE A 45 8.59 -4.73 -0.28
CA PHE A 45 7.46 -5.21 -1.07
C PHE A 45 7.77 -5.35 -2.56
N ARG A 46 8.61 -4.48 -3.13
CA ARG A 46 9.03 -4.63 -4.54
C ARG A 46 9.83 -5.92 -4.76
N THR A 47 10.72 -6.28 -3.84
CA THR A 47 11.48 -7.53 -3.91
C THR A 47 10.56 -8.74 -3.76
N VAL A 48 9.60 -8.67 -2.84
CA VAL A 48 8.58 -9.71 -2.65
C VAL A 48 7.72 -9.84 -3.91
N ALA A 49 7.24 -8.73 -4.48
CA ALA A 49 6.42 -8.73 -5.69
C ALA A 49 7.13 -9.39 -6.89
N ARG A 50 8.41 -9.12 -7.10
CA ARG A 50 9.21 -9.80 -8.13
C ARG A 50 9.27 -11.29 -7.91
N ARG A 51 9.57 -11.74 -6.69
CA ARG A 51 9.61 -13.16 -6.34
C ARG A 51 8.25 -13.86 -6.56
N VAL A 52 7.15 -13.15 -6.27
CA VAL A 52 5.80 -13.66 -6.54
C VAL A 52 5.60 -13.91 -8.03
N ILE A 53 6.00 -12.97 -8.89
CA ILE A 53 5.91 -13.12 -10.34
C ILE A 53 6.83 -14.25 -10.85
N GLU A 54 8.05 -14.34 -10.33
CA GLU A 54 9.02 -15.38 -10.69
C GLU A 54 8.51 -16.80 -10.32
N ALA A 55 7.88 -16.92 -9.15
CA ALA A 55 7.34 -18.19 -8.65
C ALA A 55 5.96 -18.54 -9.21
N ALA A 56 5.27 -17.60 -9.86
CA ALA A 56 3.92 -17.82 -10.37
C ALA A 56 3.89 -18.89 -11.48
N PRO A 57 2.86 -19.77 -11.50
CA PRO A 57 2.63 -20.67 -12.62
C PRO A 57 2.56 -19.93 -13.95
N ALA A 58 3.04 -20.57 -15.04
CA ALA A 58 3.16 -19.89 -16.33
C ALA A 58 1.84 -19.27 -16.84
N GLY A 59 0.71 -19.93 -16.60
CA GLY A 59 -0.61 -19.41 -16.97
C GLY A 59 -1.00 -18.15 -16.20
N GLU A 60 -0.77 -18.11 -14.89
CA GLU A 60 -1.05 -16.94 -14.05
C GLU A 60 -0.14 -15.78 -14.40
N ARG A 61 1.15 -16.06 -14.58
CA ARG A 61 2.12 -15.05 -15.02
C ARG A 61 1.72 -14.43 -16.35
N ALA A 62 1.30 -15.23 -17.32
CA ALA A 62 0.85 -14.75 -18.64
C ALA A 62 -0.35 -13.80 -18.54
N VAL A 63 -1.28 -14.04 -17.60
CA VAL A 63 -2.43 -13.15 -17.33
C VAL A 63 -1.97 -11.81 -16.76
N ILE A 64 -1.06 -11.82 -15.77
CA ILE A 64 -0.54 -10.59 -15.16
C ILE A 64 0.27 -9.77 -16.17
N GLU A 65 1.09 -10.42 -16.98
CA GLU A 65 1.84 -9.77 -18.06
C GLU A 65 0.91 -9.22 -19.14
N ALA A 66 -0.16 -9.93 -19.51
CA ALA A 66 -1.16 -9.42 -20.45
C ALA A 66 -1.89 -8.19 -19.90
N TYR A 67 -2.18 -8.17 -18.61
CA TYR A 67 -2.71 -6.98 -17.94
C TYR A 67 -1.72 -5.81 -18.02
N ALA A 68 -0.44 -6.03 -17.69
CA ALA A 68 0.60 -5.00 -17.76
C ALA A 68 0.78 -4.43 -19.18
N ARG A 69 0.77 -5.30 -20.20
CA ARG A 69 0.77 -4.86 -21.62
C ARG A 69 -0.46 -4.00 -21.92
N GLY A 70 -1.63 -4.40 -21.43
CA GLY A 70 -2.86 -3.60 -21.59
C GLY A 70 -2.77 -2.23 -20.94
N VAL A 71 -2.23 -2.13 -19.72
CA VAL A 71 -2.00 -0.85 -19.03
C VAL A 71 -1.07 0.06 -19.84
N ASN A 72 0.05 -0.48 -20.31
CA ASN A 72 1.00 0.29 -21.11
C ASN A 72 0.42 0.75 -22.46
N ALA A 73 -0.36 -0.09 -23.11
CA ALA A 73 -1.06 0.28 -24.35
C ALA A 73 -2.11 1.39 -24.08
N GLY A 74 -2.84 1.30 -22.96
CA GLY A 74 -3.79 2.34 -22.56
C GLY A 74 -3.10 3.67 -22.27
N LEU A 75 -1.98 3.63 -21.51
CA LEU A 75 -1.19 4.82 -21.21
C LEU A 75 -0.63 5.47 -22.48
N ALA A 76 -0.09 4.66 -23.41
CA ALA A 76 0.49 5.14 -24.66
C ALA A 76 -0.55 5.74 -25.63
N SER A 77 -1.82 5.33 -25.52
CA SER A 77 -2.89 5.83 -26.38
C SER A 77 -3.57 7.11 -25.86
N LEU A 78 -3.16 7.62 -24.69
CA LEU A 78 -3.64 8.92 -24.21
C LEU A 78 -3.14 10.04 -25.09
N SER A 79 -4.06 10.91 -25.54
CA SER A 79 -3.72 12.10 -26.35
C SER A 79 -2.87 13.11 -25.59
N ALA A 80 -2.99 13.13 -24.26
CA ALA A 80 -2.20 13.95 -23.37
C ALA A 80 -1.86 13.16 -22.09
N ARG A 81 -0.76 13.55 -21.46
CA ARG A 81 -0.37 13.04 -20.17
C ARG A 81 -1.46 13.34 -19.12
N PRO A 82 -1.80 12.44 -18.18
CA PRO A 82 -2.68 12.79 -17.06
C PRO A 82 -2.23 14.09 -16.38
N TRP A 83 -3.16 14.97 -16.08
CA TRP A 83 -2.89 16.34 -15.65
C TRP A 83 -2.04 16.40 -14.36
N GLU A 84 -2.12 15.39 -13.50
CA GLU A 84 -1.33 15.29 -12.28
C GLU A 84 0.17 15.25 -12.58
N TYR A 85 0.58 14.54 -13.64
CA TYR A 85 1.99 14.51 -14.05
C TYR A 85 2.45 15.83 -14.64
N LEU A 86 1.55 16.60 -15.25
CA LEU A 86 1.88 17.95 -15.73
C LEU A 86 2.15 18.87 -14.54
N LEU A 87 1.29 18.81 -13.52
CA LEU A 87 1.42 19.57 -12.28
C LEU A 87 2.72 19.22 -11.54
N LEU A 88 3.02 17.93 -11.42
CA LEU A 88 4.21 17.41 -10.73
C LEU A 88 5.49 17.52 -11.58
N ARG A 89 5.40 17.96 -12.83
CA ARG A 89 6.52 17.98 -13.81
C ARG A 89 7.21 16.61 -13.92
N ALA A 90 6.43 15.55 -13.82
CA ALA A 90 6.89 14.17 -13.86
C ALA A 90 6.44 13.46 -15.15
N THR A 91 7.02 12.28 -15.39
CA THR A 91 6.63 11.42 -16.50
C THR A 91 6.10 10.11 -15.96
N PRO A 92 4.94 9.62 -16.48
CA PRO A 92 4.45 8.30 -16.14
C PRO A 92 5.51 7.24 -16.46
N ARG A 93 5.76 6.33 -15.51
CA ARG A 93 6.61 5.17 -15.72
C ARG A 93 5.76 3.99 -16.22
N ALA A 94 6.28 3.23 -17.18
CA ALA A 94 5.62 2.03 -17.65
C ALA A 94 5.25 1.07 -16.49
N TRP A 95 4.18 0.30 -16.70
CA TRP A 95 3.68 -0.68 -15.75
C TRP A 95 4.39 -2.01 -15.95
N ALA A 96 5.03 -2.53 -14.92
CA ALA A 96 5.61 -3.86 -14.89
C ALA A 96 4.64 -4.88 -14.27
N ALA A 97 4.86 -6.18 -14.50
CA ALA A 97 4.01 -7.22 -13.95
C ALA A 97 3.95 -7.18 -12.41
N GLU A 98 5.08 -6.99 -11.76
CA GLU A 98 5.19 -6.87 -10.31
C GLU A 98 4.44 -5.65 -9.74
N ASP A 99 4.17 -4.61 -10.52
CA ASP A 99 3.41 -3.45 -10.05
C ASP A 99 1.96 -3.82 -9.69
N SER A 100 1.39 -4.81 -10.35
CA SER A 100 0.06 -5.34 -10.00
C SER A 100 0.06 -5.99 -8.60
N VAL A 101 1.12 -6.69 -8.25
CA VAL A 101 1.31 -7.28 -6.92
C VAL A 101 1.53 -6.17 -5.87
N LEU A 102 2.28 -5.12 -6.22
CA LEU A 102 2.46 -3.96 -5.33
C LEU A 102 1.14 -3.26 -4.98
N VAL A 103 0.21 -3.15 -5.93
CA VAL A 103 -1.13 -2.61 -5.63
C VAL A 103 -1.86 -3.47 -4.60
N VAL A 104 -1.80 -4.80 -4.73
CA VAL A 104 -2.36 -5.71 -3.71
C VAL A 104 -1.69 -5.50 -2.35
N HIS A 105 -0.36 -5.37 -2.30
CA HIS A 105 0.35 -5.06 -1.05
C HIS A 105 -0.06 -3.71 -0.46
N SER A 106 -0.29 -2.67 -1.29
CA SER A 106 -0.75 -1.38 -0.80
C SER A 106 -2.13 -1.47 -0.15
N MET A 107 -3.05 -2.22 -0.75
CA MET A 107 -4.37 -2.47 -0.19
C MET A 107 -4.29 -3.25 1.12
N TRP A 108 -3.52 -4.33 1.14
CA TRP A 108 -3.29 -5.12 2.36
C TRP A 108 -2.73 -4.23 3.48
N TRP A 109 -1.74 -3.41 3.17
CA TRP A 109 -1.14 -2.48 4.14
C TRP A 109 -2.17 -1.49 4.71
N GLN A 110 -3.00 -0.90 3.87
CA GLN A 110 -4.05 0.02 4.31
C GLN A 110 -5.05 -0.65 5.24
N LEU A 111 -5.44 -1.88 4.95
CA LEU A 111 -6.35 -2.66 5.78
C LEU A 111 -5.72 -3.05 7.13
N GLN A 112 -4.42 -3.34 7.16
CA GLN A 112 -3.72 -3.79 8.37
C GLN A 112 -3.17 -2.64 9.23
N ALA A 113 -2.91 -1.48 8.65
CA ALA A 113 -2.25 -0.37 9.36
C ALA A 113 -3.01 0.09 10.60
N GLY A 114 -4.34 0.09 10.56
CA GLY A 114 -5.19 0.39 11.71
C GLY A 114 -5.01 -0.61 12.85
N GLY A 115 -5.02 -1.90 12.54
CA GLY A 115 -4.86 -2.97 13.53
C GLY A 115 -3.48 -2.97 14.19
N ILE A 116 -2.42 -2.75 13.42
CA ILE A 116 -1.05 -2.65 13.95
C ILE A 116 -0.90 -1.45 14.89
N THR A 117 -1.46 -0.30 14.51
CA THR A 117 -1.43 0.90 15.35
C THR A 117 -2.20 0.68 16.65
N ALA A 118 -3.39 0.11 16.57
CA ALA A 118 -4.20 -0.21 17.74
C ALA A 118 -3.48 -1.19 18.70
N GLU A 119 -2.82 -2.21 18.16
CA GLU A 119 -2.05 -3.18 18.98
C GLU A 119 -0.83 -2.53 19.64
N VAL A 120 -0.11 -1.64 18.94
CA VAL A 120 1.00 -0.89 19.52
C VAL A 120 0.52 0.01 20.67
N GLU A 121 -0.58 0.73 20.48
CA GLU A 121 -1.16 1.59 21.52
C GLU A 121 -1.69 0.75 22.69
N ARG A 122 -2.33 -0.38 22.42
CA ARG A 122 -2.75 -1.31 23.47
C ARG A 122 -1.57 -1.73 24.34
N ARG A 123 -0.46 -2.16 23.73
CA ARG A 123 0.76 -2.55 24.48
C ARG A 123 1.41 -1.40 25.23
N ARG A 124 1.34 -0.18 24.72
CA ARG A 124 1.80 1.01 25.46
C ARG A 124 0.97 1.28 26.70
N LEU A 125 -0.37 1.18 26.57
CA LEU A 125 -1.28 1.34 27.68
C LEU A 125 -1.10 0.23 28.73
N GLU A 126 -0.92 -1.02 28.31
CA GLU A 126 -0.60 -2.14 29.21
C GLU A 126 0.66 -1.86 30.07
N ARG A 127 1.74 -1.45 29.41
CA ARG A 127 2.99 -1.12 30.10
C ARG A 127 2.84 0.08 31.05
N ALA A 128 2.10 1.09 30.64
CA ALA A 128 1.87 2.28 31.47
C ALA A 128 0.97 1.97 32.68
N ALA A 129 -0.04 1.12 32.49
CA ALA A 129 -0.91 0.65 33.57
C ALA A 129 -0.16 -0.26 34.55
N ALA A 130 0.61 -1.23 34.05
CA ALA A 130 1.41 -2.13 34.88
C ALA A 130 2.50 -1.41 35.71
N ALA A 131 2.95 -0.23 35.26
CA ALA A 131 3.90 0.59 36.02
C ALA A 131 3.25 1.35 37.18
N LYS A 132 1.90 1.44 37.23
CA LYS A 132 1.17 2.27 38.19
C LYS A 132 0.17 1.48 39.06
N SER A 133 -0.13 0.23 38.73
CA SER A 133 -1.13 -0.61 39.39
C SER A 133 -0.73 -2.08 39.34
N SER A 134 -1.49 -2.95 40.04
CA SER A 134 -1.24 -4.38 39.95
C SER A 134 -1.44 -4.91 38.51
N PRO A 135 -0.81 -6.04 38.15
CA PRO A 135 -1.02 -6.64 36.82
C PRO A 135 -2.49 -6.98 36.51
N GLU A 136 -3.27 -7.34 37.54
CA GLU A 136 -4.71 -7.66 37.42
C GLU A 136 -5.54 -6.41 37.14
N ASP A 137 -5.29 -5.32 37.86
CA ASP A 137 -5.98 -4.03 37.64
C ASP A 137 -5.62 -3.43 36.28
N ALA A 138 -4.37 -3.57 35.84
CA ALA A 138 -3.92 -3.14 34.53
C ALA A 138 -4.66 -3.88 33.40
N GLN A 139 -4.82 -5.22 33.53
CA GLN A 139 -5.57 -6.03 32.58
C GLN A 139 -7.05 -5.67 32.55
N ALA A 140 -7.67 -5.49 33.73
CA ALA A 140 -9.07 -5.10 33.84
C ALA A 140 -9.35 -3.74 33.21
N LEU A 141 -8.47 -2.76 33.42
CA LEU A 141 -8.58 -1.43 32.81
C LEU A 141 -8.50 -1.50 31.26
N ILE A 142 -7.57 -2.30 30.75
CA ILE A 142 -7.40 -2.44 29.31
C ILE A 142 -8.59 -3.18 28.68
N ALA A 143 -9.08 -4.24 29.32
CA ALA A 143 -10.28 -4.93 28.88
C ALA A 143 -11.50 -3.98 28.84
N PHE A 144 -11.66 -3.11 29.83
CA PHE A 144 -12.72 -2.11 29.86
C PHE A 144 -12.62 -1.09 28.72
N VAL A 145 -11.42 -0.53 28.48
CA VAL A 145 -11.18 0.45 27.42
C VAL A 145 -11.45 -0.14 26.03
N TYR A 146 -11.07 -1.39 25.79
CA TYR A 146 -11.24 -2.04 24.47
C TYR A 146 -12.61 -2.71 24.30
N ALA A 147 -13.30 -3.14 25.35
CA ALA A 147 -14.68 -3.63 25.28
C ALA A 147 -15.65 -2.56 24.75
N GLY A 148 -15.43 -1.29 25.11
CA GLY A 148 -16.21 -0.16 24.61
C GLY A 148 -16.10 0.09 23.11
N HIS A 149 -15.02 -0.35 22.45
CA HIS A 149 -14.82 -0.19 21.00
C HIS A 149 -15.47 -1.32 20.19
N SER A 150 -15.79 -2.45 20.81
CA SER A 150 -16.45 -3.59 20.14
C SER A 150 -17.97 -3.42 20.01
N LEU A 151 -18.57 -2.49 20.76
CA LEU A 151 -20.02 -2.26 20.78
C LEU A 151 -20.52 -1.18 19.80
N GLY A 152 -19.60 -0.55 19.05
CA GLY A 152 -19.92 0.53 18.11
C GLY A 152 -20.23 0.10 16.67
N HIS A 153 -20.28 -1.22 16.37
CA HIS A 153 -20.55 -1.78 15.05
C HIS A 153 -21.63 -2.87 15.09
N ALA A 154 -22.71 -2.63 15.82
CA ALA A 154 -23.93 -3.43 15.70
C ALA A 154 -25.02 -2.61 15.02
#